data_d5b47a575fa407fc9acc82493b698378
#
_entry.id   d5b47a575fa407fc9acc82493b698378
#
_cell.length_a   1.000
_cell.length_b   1.000
_cell.length_c   1.000
_cell.angle_alpha   90.00
_cell.angle_beta   90.00
_cell.angle_gamma   90.00
#
_symmetry.space_group_name_H-M   'P 1'
#
loop_
_entity.id
_entity.type
_entity.pdbx_description
1 polymer ?
#
loop_
_entity_poly.entity_id
_entity_poly.type
_entity_poly.pdbx_seq_one_letter_code
_entity_poly.pdbx_strand_id
1 'polypeptide(L)'
;TAFAEGEWTCFGTMDQMWHTRYIINYLIPDFAWQELEYWARTQRNDGQIHHDFNYMTDTSVKYKLVDWDDTEHEDYRNIDKWVDLNCGFIISVYETYRQTGNEEKLEYFWPYIKKAAQRVLKQVELYGDKDYPYTFSTSQNSYDAGGNPNPFNSSISAVMYKIMTILGEKMNEPEITDVYKY
;
A
#
# COMPACT_ATOMS: atom_id res chain seq x y z
N THR A 1 -15.61 7.09 4.94
CA THR A 1 -15.42 6.76 6.37
C THR A 1 -14.11 6.00 6.50
N ALA A 2 -13.27 6.38 7.48
CA ALA A 2 -12.03 5.71 7.83
C ALA A 2 -11.78 5.88 9.34
N PHE A 3 -10.86 5.11 9.87
CA PHE A 3 -10.45 5.28 11.26
C PHE A 3 -9.49 6.45 11.43
N ALA A 4 -9.55 7.11 12.58
CA ALA A 4 -8.57 8.09 12.99
C ALA A 4 -7.44 7.40 13.76
N GLU A 5 -6.22 7.74 13.44
CA GLU A 5 -5.08 7.41 14.28
C GLU A 5 -5.10 8.30 15.53
N GLY A 6 -5.00 7.69 16.71
CA GLY A 6 -5.30 8.41 17.97
C GLY A 6 -4.34 9.54 18.29
N GLU A 7 -3.04 9.28 18.26
CA GLU A 7 -2.04 10.24 18.77
C GLU A 7 -1.62 11.30 17.73
N TRP A 8 -1.49 10.88 16.47
CA TRP A 8 -0.95 11.74 15.41
C TRP A 8 -2.01 12.50 14.62
N THR A 9 -3.26 12.33 14.99
CA THR A 9 -4.41 12.99 14.32
C THR A 9 -4.56 12.70 12.82
N CYS A 10 -3.85 11.71 12.30
CA CYS A 10 -3.99 11.25 10.93
C CYS A 10 -5.30 10.49 10.75
N PHE A 11 -5.86 10.56 9.56
CA PHE A 11 -7.11 9.90 9.22
C PHE A 11 -6.87 8.84 8.16
N GLY A 12 -7.18 7.59 8.48
CA GLY A 12 -7.00 6.47 7.56
C GLY A 12 -5.52 6.22 7.22
N THR A 13 -4.67 6.03 8.22
CA THR A 13 -3.23 5.82 8.04
C THR A 13 -2.93 4.41 7.53
N MET A 14 -2.36 4.28 6.35
CA MET A 14 -2.19 2.98 5.68
C MET A 14 -1.25 2.04 6.45
N ASP A 15 -0.13 2.53 6.94
CA ASP A 15 0.85 1.73 7.67
C ASP A 15 0.33 1.20 9.01
N GLN A 16 -0.68 1.84 9.59
CA GLN A 16 -1.36 1.35 10.78
C GLN A 16 -2.56 0.45 10.43
N MET A 17 -3.28 0.81 9.38
CA MET A 17 -4.53 0.15 9.03
C MET A 17 -4.38 -1.27 8.55
N TRP A 18 -3.33 -1.60 7.79
CA TRP A 18 -3.18 -2.95 7.28
C TRP A 18 -2.87 -3.98 8.38
N HIS A 19 -2.27 -3.57 9.50
CA HIS A 19 -2.04 -4.44 10.67
C HIS A 19 -3.34 -4.87 11.35
N THR A 20 -4.37 -4.04 11.33
CA THR A 20 -5.66 -4.31 11.96
C THR A 20 -6.69 -4.89 11.00
N ARG A 21 -6.37 -5.00 9.72
CA ARG A 21 -7.27 -5.37 8.63
C ARG A 21 -8.00 -6.68 8.89
N TYR A 22 -7.33 -7.67 9.47
CA TYR A 22 -7.93 -8.97 9.72
C TYR A 22 -9.22 -8.89 10.55
N ILE A 23 -9.22 -8.09 11.62
CA ILE A 23 -10.38 -7.89 12.49
C ILE A 23 -11.48 -7.13 11.74
N ILE A 24 -11.12 -6.09 11.02
CA ILE A 24 -12.06 -5.26 10.25
C ILE A 24 -12.73 -6.09 9.17
N ASN A 25 -12.00 -6.87 8.43
CA ASN A 25 -12.52 -7.76 7.39
C ASN A 25 -13.52 -8.78 7.94
N TYR A 26 -13.29 -9.28 9.14
CA TYR A 26 -14.16 -10.24 9.78
C TYR A 26 -15.46 -9.62 10.31
N LEU A 27 -15.37 -8.46 10.96
CA LEU A 27 -16.49 -7.82 11.63
C LEU A 27 -17.33 -6.94 10.70
N ILE A 28 -16.71 -6.20 9.79
CA ILE A 28 -17.33 -5.17 8.95
C ILE A 28 -16.72 -5.13 7.54
N PRO A 29 -16.85 -6.22 6.75
CA PRO A 29 -16.19 -6.35 5.46
C PRO A 29 -16.54 -5.25 4.44
N ASP A 30 -17.78 -4.76 4.46
CA ASP A 30 -18.18 -3.66 3.58
C ASP A 30 -17.42 -2.37 3.88
N PHE A 31 -17.16 -2.09 5.14
CA PHE A 31 -16.31 -0.96 5.53
C PHE A 31 -14.88 -1.16 5.06
N ALA A 32 -14.33 -2.37 5.20
CA ALA A 32 -12.99 -2.69 4.72
C ALA A 32 -12.84 -2.41 3.21
N TRP A 33 -13.81 -2.82 2.40
CA TRP A 33 -13.80 -2.53 0.98
C TRP A 33 -13.95 -1.05 0.65
N GLN A 34 -14.82 -0.32 1.34
CA GLN A 34 -14.99 1.12 1.15
C GLN A 34 -13.71 1.90 1.47
N GLU A 35 -13.02 1.52 2.53
CA GLU A 35 -11.77 2.15 2.90
C GLU A 35 -10.68 1.89 1.84
N LEU A 36 -10.55 0.65 1.37
CA LEU A 36 -9.60 0.32 0.29
C LEU A 36 -9.92 1.07 -1.02
N GLU A 37 -11.21 1.35 -1.31
CA GLU A 37 -11.58 2.18 -2.45
C GLU A 37 -11.05 3.61 -2.36
N TYR A 38 -10.98 4.18 -1.16
CA TYR A 38 -10.35 5.49 -0.96
C TYR A 38 -8.88 5.45 -1.36
N TRP A 39 -8.14 4.45 -0.90
CA TRP A 39 -6.73 4.26 -1.25
C TRP A 39 -6.53 4.08 -2.75
N ALA A 40 -7.37 3.29 -3.40
CA ALA A 40 -7.30 3.07 -4.83
C ALA A 40 -7.57 4.36 -5.61
N ARG A 41 -8.62 5.11 -5.27
CA ARG A 41 -9.02 6.35 -5.97
C ARG A 41 -8.02 7.48 -5.79
N THR A 42 -7.28 7.50 -4.70
CA THR A 42 -6.27 8.51 -4.39
C THR A 42 -4.86 8.09 -4.77
N GLN A 43 -4.69 6.88 -5.34
CA GLN A 43 -3.40 6.40 -5.80
C GLN A 43 -2.76 7.38 -6.79
N ARG A 44 -1.52 7.77 -6.54
CA ARG A 44 -0.76 8.67 -7.41
C ARG A 44 -0.58 8.10 -8.81
N ASN A 45 -0.30 8.98 -9.76
CA ASN A 45 -0.07 8.60 -11.15
C ASN A 45 1.12 7.65 -11.32
N ASP A 46 2.13 7.74 -10.45
CA ASP A 46 3.29 6.86 -10.44
C ASP A 46 3.07 5.53 -9.72
N GLY A 47 1.89 5.32 -9.12
CA GLY A 47 1.50 4.11 -8.41
C GLY A 47 1.70 4.15 -6.90
N GLN A 48 2.23 5.24 -6.34
CA GLN A 48 2.41 5.37 -4.91
C GLN A 48 1.06 5.42 -4.19
N ILE A 49 0.96 4.70 -3.09
CA ILE A 49 -0.15 4.80 -2.13
C ILE A 49 0.22 5.84 -1.09
N HIS A 50 -0.74 6.66 -0.72
CA HIS A 50 -0.56 7.68 0.30
C HIS A 50 -0.38 7.09 1.69
N HIS A 51 0.24 7.85 2.58
CA HIS A 51 0.37 7.48 3.98
C HIS A 51 -0.97 7.57 4.71
N ASP A 52 -1.71 8.65 4.51
CA ASP A 52 -3.00 8.92 5.15
C ASP A 52 -3.92 9.78 4.27
N PHE A 53 -5.15 10.06 4.74
CA PHE A 53 -6.11 10.89 4.03
C PHE A 53 -6.10 12.35 4.48
N ASN A 54 -5.26 12.75 5.38
CA ASN A 54 -5.04 14.10 5.88
C ASN A 54 -5.13 14.20 7.42
N TYR A 55 -4.65 15.31 7.97
CA TYR A 55 -4.79 15.65 9.38
C TYR A 55 -6.23 16.06 9.73
N MET A 56 -6.76 15.50 10.81
CA MET A 56 -8.10 15.83 11.28
C MET A 56 -8.22 17.24 11.88
N THR A 57 -7.11 17.90 12.16
CA THR A 57 -7.09 19.18 12.89
C THR A 57 -7.29 20.40 12.01
N ASP A 58 -7.12 20.29 10.71
CA ASP A 58 -7.37 21.41 9.81
C ASP A 58 -8.81 21.37 9.27
N THR A 59 -9.71 21.92 10.04
CA THR A 59 -11.12 22.09 9.64
C THR A 59 -11.31 23.11 8.51
N SER A 60 -10.27 23.84 8.14
CA SER A 60 -10.30 24.80 7.02
C SER A 60 -10.07 24.11 5.68
N VAL A 61 -9.43 22.97 5.66
CA VAL A 61 -9.28 22.15 4.48
C VAL A 61 -10.60 21.43 4.24
N LYS A 62 -11.43 22.01 3.39
CA LYS A 62 -12.52 21.26 2.76
C LYS A 62 -11.88 19.99 2.22
N TYR A 63 -12.39 18.82 2.61
CA TYR A 63 -12.01 17.49 2.18
C TYR A 63 -11.70 17.42 0.67
N LYS A 64 -10.67 18.05 0.26
CA LYS A 64 -9.99 17.71 -0.97
C LYS A 64 -9.29 16.42 -0.65
N LEU A 65 -9.61 15.38 -1.35
CA LEU A 65 -8.67 14.29 -1.58
C LEU A 65 -7.35 14.99 -1.85
N VAL A 66 -6.42 14.90 -0.92
CA VAL A 66 -5.22 15.72 -0.95
C VAL A 66 -4.50 15.36 -2.23
N ASP A 67 -4.33 16.33 -3.09
CA ASP A 67 -3.43 16.22 -4.21
C ASP A 67 -2.02 16.30 -3.61
N TRP A 68 -1.46 15.13 -3.28
CA TRP A 68 -0.15 15.01 -2.67
C TRP A 68 1.00 15.44 -3.60
N ASP A 69 0.68 15.79 -4.83
CA ASP A 69 1.59 16.51 -5.71
C ASP A 69 1.76 17.97 -5.27
N ASP A 70 0.90 18.43 -4.35
CA ASP A 70 1.02 19.75 -3.74
C ASP A 70 2.02 19.67 -2.57
N THR A 71 3.15 20.30 -2.76
CA THR A 71 4.38 20.24 -1.96
C THR A 71 4.28 20.91 -0.57
N GLU A 72 3.10 21.30 -0.13
CA GLU A 72 2.92 22.03 1.14
C GLU A 72 3.02 21.15 2.40
N HIS A 73 2.98 19.83 2.26
CA HIS A 73 3.16 18.92 3.39
C HIS A 73 4.63 18.47 3.52
N GLU A 74 5.46 19.40 3.92
CA GLU A 74 6.92 19.20 4.06
C GLU A 74 7.33 18.09 5.03
N ASP A 75 6.49 17.73 5.99
CA ASP A 75 6.79 16.75 7.02
C ASP A 75 6.84 15.31 6.50
N TYR A 76 6.19 15.03 5.36
CA TYR A 76 6.16 13.73 4.71
C TYR A 76 7.02 13.65 3.44
N ARG A 77 8.07 14.41 3.35
CA ARG A 77 8.94 14.53 2.17
C ARG A 77 9.51 13.23 1.60
N ASN A 78 9.45 12.15 2.35
CA ASN A 78 9.98 10.86 1.94
C ASN A 78 8.91 9.78 1.74
N ILE A 79 7.64 10.12 1.85
CA ILE A 79 6.52 9.18 1.67
C ILE A 79 6.54 8.50 0.30
N ASP A 80 6.95 9.21 -0.73
CA ASP A 80 7.11 8.67 -2.08
C ASP A 80 8.18 7.57 -2.19
N LYS A 81 8.93 7.33 -1.11
CA LYS A 81 9.90 6.24 -0.98
C LYS A 81 9.42 5.10 -0.09
N TRP A 82 8.29 5.25 0.58
CA TRP A 82 7.80 4.25 1.52
C TRP A 82 7.18 3.06 0.80
N VAL A 83 7.92 1.97 0.78
CA VAL A 83 7.55 0.71 0.11
C VAL A 83 6.42 0.00 0.83
N ASP A 84 6.39 0.08 2.14
CA ASP A 84 5.42 -0.57 3.01
C ASP A 84 3.98 -0.11 2.74
N LEU A 85 3.76 1.13 2.35
CA LEU A 85 2.43 1.62 1.98
C LEU A 85 1.85 0.86 0.79
N ASN A 86 2.65 0.69 -0.26
CA ASN A 86 2.24 -0.04 -1.45
C ASN A 86 2.06 -1.53 -1.18
N CYS A 87 2.99 -2.13 -0.44
CA CYS A 87 2.89 -3.53 -0.03
C CYS A 87 1.68 -3.74 0.89
N GLY A 88 1.47 -2.86 1.86
CA GLY A 88 0.33 -2.90 2.78
C GLY A 88 -1.01 -2.80 2.06
N PHE A 89 -1.13 -1.95 1.05
CA PHE A 89 -2.32 -1.86 0.22
C PHE A 89 -2.61 -3.19 -0.51
N ILE A 90 -1.61 -3.76 -1.18
CA ILE A 90 -1.76 -5.02 -1.92
C ILE A 90 -2.13 -6.17 -0.99
N ILE A 91 -1.45 -6.28 0.15
CA ILE A 91 -1.74 -7.27 1.18
C ILE A 91 -3.17 -7.10 1.70
N SER A 92 -3.59 -5.88 2.00
CA SER A 92 -4.93 -5.58 2.51
C SER A 92 -6.03 -5.95 1.53
N VAL A 93 -5.89 -5.64 0.25
CA VAL A 93 -6.87 -6.04 -0.78
C VAL A 93 -6.93 -7.57 -0.88
N TYR A 94 -5.77 -8.23 -0.91
CA TYR A 94 -5.70 -9.69 -1.01
C TYR A 94 -6.33 -10.39 0.21
N GLU A 95 -6.04 -9.93 1.43
CA GLU A 95 -6.62 -10.48 2.65
C GLU A 95 -8.13 -10.25 2.71
N THR A 96 -8.60 -9.06 2.35
CA THR A 96 -10.04 -8.76 2.29
C THR A 96 -10.73 -9.65 1.25
N TYR A 97 -10.12 -9.83 0.09
CA TYR A 97 -10.60 -10.75 -0.92
C TYR A 97 -10.65 -12.19 -0.39
N ARG A 98 -9.58 -12.66 0.24
CA ARG A 98 -9.55 -14.04 0.78
C ARG A 98 -10.61 -14.32 1.83
N GLN A 99 -10.96 -13.33 2.62
CA GLN A 99 -11.97 -13.48 3.67
C GLN A 99 -13.40 -13.35 3.14
N THR A 100 -13.62 -12.53 2.14
CA THR A 100 -14.96 -12.24 1.61
C THR A 100 -15.33 -13.07 0.38
N GLY A 101 -14.35 -13.56 -0.38
CA GLY A 101 -14.56 -14.24 -1.67
C GLY A 101 -15.12 -13.34 -2.76
N ASN A 102 -15.04 -12.02 -2.62
CA ASN A 102 -15.68 -11.08 -3.54
C ASN A 102 -14.83 -10.87 -4.80
N GLU A 103 -15.13 -11.64 -5.85
CA GLU A 103 -14.42 -11.60 -7.14
C GLU A 103 -14.59 -10.25 -7.85
N GLU A 104 -15.79 -9.66 -7.84
CA GLU A 104 -16.07 -8.38 -8.46
C GLU A 104 -15.17 -7.27 -7.88
N LYS A 105 -15.02 -7.26 -6.55
CA LYS A 105 -14.12 -6.33 -5.88
C LYS A 105 -12.67 -6.58 -6.26
N LEU A 106 -12.23 -7.83 -6.31
CA LEU A 106 -10.87 -8.15 -6.74
C LEU A 106 -10.59 -7.63 -8.16
N GLU A 107 -11.50 -7.86 -9.10
CA GLU A 107 -11.41 -7.35 -10.48
C GLU A 107 -11.35 -5.81 -10.51
N TYR A 108 -12.17 -5.15 -9.72
CA TYR A 108 -12.15 -3.68 -9.58
C TYR A 108 -10.79 -3.17 -9.09
N PHE A 109 -10.19 -3.84 -8.10
CA PHE A 109 -8.91 -3.43 -7.52
C PHE A 109 -7.69 -3.84 -8.34
N TRP A 110 -7.82 -4.78 -9.24
CA TRP A 110 -6.68 -5.34 -9.96
C TRP A 110 -5.81 -4.32 -10.71
N PRO A 111 -6.34 -3.32 -11.43
CA PRO A 111 -5.53 -2.27 -12.04
C PRO A 111 -4.69 -1.48 -11.03
N TYR A 112 -5.26 -1.17 -9.87
CA TYR A 112 -4.59 -0.44 -8.81
C TYR A 112 -3.49 -1.27 -8.14
N ILE A 113 -3.75 -2.56 -7.92
CA ILE A 113 -2.77 -3.53 -7.41
C ILE A 113 -1.56 -3.59 -8.34
N LYS A 114 -1.77 -3.77 -9.64
CA LYS A 114 -0.69 -3.81 -10.64
C LYS A 114 0.14 -2.53 -10.61
N LYS A 115 -0.50 -1.38 -10.56
CA LYS A 115 0.16 -0.09 -10.52
C LYS A 115 0.96 0.11 -9.24
N ALA A 116 0.42 -0.30 -8.10
CA ALA A 116 1.14 -0.27 -6.82
C ALA A 116 2.37 -1.18 -6.83
N ALA A 117 2.23 -2.39 -7.36
CA ALA A 117 3.32 -3.36 -7.47
C ALA A 117 4.44 -2.89 -8.43
N GLN A 118 4.08 -2.27 -9.55
CA GLN A 118 5.06 -1.66 -10.46
C GLN A 118 5.86 -0.53 -9.79
N ARG A 119 5.22 0.24 -8.91
CA ARG A 119 5.91 1.27 -8.12
C ARG A 119 6.95 0.64 -7.21
N VAL A 120 6.63 -0.48 -6.54
CA VAL A 120 7.59 -1.22 -5.70
C VAL A 120 8.78 -1.70 -6.53
N LEU A 121 8.56 -2.25 -7.72
CA LEU A 121 9.67 -2.66 -8.62
C LEU A 121 10.61 -1.49 -8.93
N LYS A 122 10.08 -0.31 -9.23
CA LYS A 122 10.91 0.89 -9.46
C LYS A 122 11.70 1.29 -8.22
N GLN A 123 11.12 1.14 -7.05
CA GLN A 123 11.83 1.42 -5.79
C GLN A 123 12.92 0.40 -5.53
N VAL A 124 12.72 -0.88 -5.89
CA VAL A 124 13.77 -1.91 -5.85
C VAL A 124 14.94 -1.55 -6.79
N GLU A 125 14.66 -1.07 -8.00
CA GLU A 125 15.70 -0.63 -8.93
C GLU A 125 16.53 0.54 -8.39
N LEU A 126 15.89 1.46 -7.66
CA LEU A 126 16.54 2.66 -7.15
C LEU A 126 17.26 2.44 -5.81
N TYR A 127 16.68 1.64 -4.93
CA TYR A 127 17.06 1.54 -3.52
C TYR A 127 17.32 0.11 -3.05
N GLY A 128 17.01 -0.89 -3.85
CA GLY A 128 17.15 -2.31 -3.53
C GLY A 128 18.54 -2.84 -3.86
N ASP A 129 18.80 -4.05 -3.41
CA ASP A 129 19.93 -4.86 -3.83
C ASP A 129 19.57 -5.62 -5.10
N LYS A 130 20.39 -5.54 -6.15
CA LYS A 130 20.12 -6.17 -7.44
C LYS A 130 20.14 -7.69 -7.39
N ASP A 131 20.93 -8.24 -6.49
CA ASP A 131 21.06 -9.70 -6.31
C ASP A 131 19.99 -10.26 -5.37
N TYR A 132 19.39 -9.37 -4.55
CA TYR A 132 18.35 -9.72 -3.58
C TYR A 132 17.20 -8.71 -3.67
N PRO A 133 16.25 -8.91 -4.60
CA PRO A 133 15.22 -7.91 -4.93
C PRO A 133 14.25 -7.56 -3.79
N TYR A 134 14.25 -8.34 -2.71
CA TYR A 134 13.48 -8.03 -1.51
C TYR A 134 14.26 -7.21 -0.48
N THR A 135 15.54 -6.95 -0.71
CA THR A 135 16.40 -6.28 0.25
C THR A 135 16.53 -4.81 -0.09
N PHE A 136 16.09 -3.96 0.81
CA PHE A 136 16.20 -2.51 0.68
C PHE A 136 17.36 -1.99 1.51
N SER A 137 18.25 -1.27 0.84
CA SER A 137 19.49 -0.77 1.42
C SER A 137 19.38 0.57 2.16
N THR A 138 18.19 1.18 2.20
CA THR A 138 18.01 2.47 2.87
C THR A 138 16.96 2.38 3.97
N SER A 139 17.22 3.07 5.07
CA SER A 139 16.31 3.16 6.22
C SER A 139 15.12 4.10 6.02
N GLN A 140 15.05 4.78 4.87
CA GLN A 140 14.03 5.82 4.62
C GLN A 140 12.83 5.33 3.81
N ASN A 141 12.65 4.02 3.67
CA ASN A 141 11.66 3.44 2.77
C ASN A 141 10.45 2.85 3.49
N SER A 142 10.28 3.14 4.78
CA SER A 142 9.14 2.68 5.57
C SER A 142 8.92 3.53 6.81
N TYR A 143 7.75 3.35 7.41
CA TYR A 143 7.40 3.87 8.72
C TYR A 143 8.44 3.52 9.79
N ASP A 144 8.85 2.27 9.87
CA ASP A 144 9.92 1.85 10.76
C ASP A 144 11.27 1.96 10.04
N ALA A 145 11.95 3.07 10.25
CA ALA A 145 13.25 3.38 9.67
C ALA A 145 14.40 2.53 10.23
N GLY A 146 14.12 1.33 10.73
CA GLY A 146 15.04 0.46 11.43
C GLY A 146 16.06 -0.25 10.56
N GLY A 147 17.21 0.38 10.35
CA GLY A 147 18.42 -0.32 9.88
C GLY A 147 18.60 -0.44 8.37
N ASN A 148 19.78 -0.87 8.01
CA ASN A 148 20.20 -1.10 6.63
C ASN A 148 20.99 -2.44 6.59
N PRO A 149 20.52 -3.48 5.89
CA PRO A 149 19.24 -3.55 5.16
C PRO A 149 18.02 -3.49 6.07
N ASN A 150 16.88 -3.11 5.53
CA ASN A 150 15.63 -3.02 6.27
C ASN A 150 14.86 -4.36 6.20
N PRO A 151 14.85 -5.16 7.27
CA PRO A 151 14.21 -6.48 7.27
C PRO A 151 12.69 -6.40 7.18
N PHE A 152 12.07 -5.33 7.67
CA PHE A 152 10.64 -5.12 7.57
C PHE A 152 10.21 -4.95 6.10
N ASN A 153 10.80 -4.00 5.38
CA ASN A 153 10.50 -3.80 3.96
C ASN A 153 10.81 -5.03 3.11
N SER A 154 11.91 -5.71 3.41
CA SER A 154 12.27 -6.94 2.69
C SER A 154 11.21 -8.03 2.88
N SER A 155 10.72 -8.21 4.11
CA SER A 155 9.71 -9.22 4.42
C SER A 155 8.37 -8.94 3.76
N ILE A 156 7.86 -7.71 3.87
CA ILE A 156 6.55 -7.36 3.27
C ILE A 156 6.61 -7.35 1.75
N SER A 157 7.76 -6.98 1.16
CA SER A 157 7.96 -7.06 -0.28
C SER A 157 7.94 -8.51 -0.77
N ALA A 158 8.58 -9.43 -0.07
CA ALA A 158 8.52 -10.86 -0.40
C ALA A 158 7.08 -11.40 -0.36
N VAL A 159 6.29 -10.98 0.63
CA VAL A 159 4.86 -11.32 0.71
C VAL A 159 4.10 -10.75 -0.48
N MET A 160 4.33 -9.48 -0.82
CA MET A 160 3.72 -8.82 -1.98
C MET A 160 4.06 -9.56 -3.29
N TYR A 161 5.31 -9.95 -3.51
CA TYR A 161 5.72 -10.73 -4.70
C TYR A 161 4.94 -12.05 -4.79
N LYS A 162 4.80 -12.74 -3.66
CA LYS A 162 4.02 -13.98 -3.62
C LYS A 162 2.55 -13.76 -3.94
N ILE A 163 1.96 -12.68 -3.41
CA ILE A 163 0.57 -12.30 -3.71
C ILE A 163 0.41 -11.98 -5.19
N MET A 164 1.32 -11.21 -5.78
CA MET A 164 1.27 -10.88 -7.21
C MET A 164 1.38 -12.11 -8.10
N THR A 165 2.21 -13.08 -7.74
CA THR A 165 2.28 -14.38 -8.44
C THR A 165 0.93 -15.08 -8.41
N ILE A 166 0.30 -15.20 -7.23
CA ILE A 166 -1.00 -15.85 -7.04
C ILE A 166 -2.11 -15.13 -7.82
N LEU A 167 -2.13 -13.81 -7.73
CA LEU A 167 -3.14 -13.00 -8.41
C LEU A 167 -2.93 -12.98 -9.93
N GLY A 168 -1.70 -12.96 -10.42
CA GLY A 168 -1.41 -13.06 -11.85
C GLY A 168 -1.94 -14.36 -12.46
N GLU A 169 -1.74 -15.49 -11.76
CA GLU A 169 -2.31 -16.79 -12.13
C GLU A 169 -3.85 -16.73 -12.15
N LYS A 170 -4.44 -16.19 -11.06
CA LYS A 170 -5.89 -16.10 -10.91
C LYS A 170 -6.55 -15.22 -11.97
N MET A 171 -5.94 -14.09 -12.29
CA MET A 171 -6.44 -13.13 -13.28
C MET A 171 -6.09 -13.52 -14.71
N ASN A 172 -5.44 -14.68 -14.90
CA ASN A 172 -4.99 -15.17 -16.19
C ASN A 172 -4.07 -14.19 -16.96
N GLU A 173 -3.16 -13.56 -16.21
CA GLU A 173 -2.10 -12.66 -16.71
C GLU A 173 -0.72 -13.28 -16.43
N PRO A 174 -0.26 -14.26 -17.22
CA PRO A 174 1.00 -14.98 -16.96
C PRO A 174 2.23 -14.07 -16.98
N GLU A 175 2.21 -12.99 -17.74
CA GLU A 175 3.26 -11.98 -17.75
C GLU A 175 3.46 -11.31 -16.38
N ILE A 176 2.39 -11.12 -15.61
CA ILE A 176 2.48 -10.63 -14.23
C ILE A 176 3.09 -11.70 -13.33
N THR A 177 2.61 -12.95 -13.47
CA THR A 177 3.17 -14.07 -12.72
C THR A 177 4.69 -14.19 -12.92
N ASP A 178 5.15 -14.11 -14.16
CA ASP A 178 6.57 -14.25 -14.50
C ASP A 178 7.44 -13.12 -13.93
N VAL A 179 6.92 -11.88 -13.90
CA VAL A 179 7.64 -10.73 -13.32
C VAL A 179 7.86 -10.88 -11.82
N TYR A 180 6.88 -11.43 -11.09
CA TYR A 180 6.90 -11.51 -9.63
C TYR A 180 7.26 -12.90 -9.10
N LYS A 181 7.58 -13.86 -9.95
CA LYS A 181 7.96 -15.21 -9.56
C LYS A 181 9.45 -15.26 -9.22
N TYR A 182 9.75 -15.53 -7.95
CA TYR A 182 11.09 -15.80 -7.45
C TYR A 182 11.14 -17.16 -6.76
#